data_948da0aa952a2c2d2442d3c2b4065a33
#
_entry.id   948da0aa952a2c2d2442d3c2b4065a33
#
_cell.length_a   1.000
_cell.length_b   1.000
_cell.length_c   1.000
_cell.angle_alpha   90.00
_cell.angle_beta   90.00
_cell.angle_gamma   90.00
#
_symmetry.space_group_name_H-M   'P 1'
#
loop_
_entity.id
_entity.type
_entity.pdbx_description
1 polymer ?
#
loop_
_entity_poly.entity_id
_entity_poly.type
_entity_poly.pdbx_seq_one_letter_code
_entity_poly.pdbx_strand_id
1 'polypeptide(L)'
;MYLEINYKRGNIMLIRSKKVWSSSQFLPLTIEVEDNKIVAIYDYNHFDKVDYDFGDERILPGFIDVHTHGAYGYDTNDVDEEGLRNWTKNVVSEGVTSFLPTTITQTEEVLLKAVANVAKVYDEGYEGAEILGIHFEGPYLDEEKRGAQPLSCIQTPSVEQFKKFQKASNNLIKLITIACEKDADYELTKYLVSQGIRVSLGHSACNYKESYLAFANGATSQTHVYNGMVGFHHRDGGQVGFALRARDVYGEVICDGIHSTTDALNTYFTAKGRDHAIMITDSLCAKGCGRGSYIFGGENMEIYEDGSAHRDDGRLAGSTLRVIDGLRVLIEDALVPIDAAINSCTKNPAEMLGFADRKGRIKVGYDADLVVISRDYEVLHTFTRGKEVYKKENV
;
A
#
# COMPACT_ATOMS: atom_id res chain seq x y z
N MET A 1 0.19 -35.64 -39.84
CA MET A 1 -0.94 -35.74 -38.91
C MET A 1 -0.65 -34.78 -37.77
N TYR A 2 -1.00 -33.52 -37.94
CA TYR A 2 -0.88 -32.52 -36.88
C TYR A 2 -2.02 -32.74 -35.90
N LEU A 3 -1.69 -33.06 -34.66
CA LEU A 3 -2.65 -33.05 -33.55
C LEU A 3 -3.07 -31.58 -33.33
N GLU A 4 -4.27 -31.21 -33.77
CA GLU A 4 -4.95 -30.02 -33.31
C GLU A 4 -5.24 -30.22 -31.79
N ILE A 5 -4.38 -29.66 -30.97
CA ILE A 5 -4.68 -29.51 -29.53
C ILE A 5 -5.72 -28.40 -29.48
N ASN A 6 -7.01 -28.77 -29.39
CA ASN A 6 -8.09 -27.85 -29.06
C ASN A 6 -7.91 -27.39 -27.62
N TYR A 7 -7.07 -26.38 -27.39
CA TYR A 7 -7.15 -25.59 -26.18
C TYR A 7 -8.51 -24.87 -26.20
N LYS A 8 -9.40 -25.22 -25.26
CA LYS A 8 -10.51 -24.32 -24.93
C LYS A 8 -9.87 -23.01 -24.50
N ARG A 9 -9.86 -22.01 -25.38
CA ARG A 9 -9.48 -20.63 -25.00
C ARG A 9 -10.44 -20.20 -23.89
N GLY A 10 -9.89 -19.64 -22.81
CA GLY A 10 -10.65 -18.99 -21.78
C GLY A 10 -11.41 -17.76 -22.31
N ASN A 11 -12.15 -17.07 -21.45
CA ASN A 11 -12.76 -15.81 -21.85
C ASN A 11 -11.66 -14.78 -22.19
N ILE A 12 -11.56 -14.45 -23.47
CA ILE A 12 -10.62 -13.43 -23.96
C ILE A 12 -11.30 -12.07 -23.88
N MET A 13 -10.58 -11.09 -23.36
CA MET A 13 -11.00 -9.70 -23.29
C MET A 13 -9.90 -8.80 -23.87
N LEU A 14 -10.28 -7.89 -24.78
CA LEU A 14 -9.40 -6.93 -25.42
C LEU A 14 -9.66 -5.53 -24.87
N ILE A 15 -8.62 -4.93 -24.27
CA ILE A 15 -8.69 -3.58 -23.68
C ILE A 15 -7.66 -2.70 -24.36
N ARG A 16 -8.04 -1.54 -24.89
CA ARG A 16 -7.08 -0.63 -25.52
C ARG A 16 -7.21 0.82 -25.07
N SER A 17 -6.11 1.52 -25.16
CA SER A 17 -6.00 2.96 -25.06
C SER A 17 -4.80 3.47 -25.85
N LYS A 18 -4.86 4.74 -26.29
CA LYS A 18 -3.69 5.43 -26.86
C LYS A 18 -2.64 5.76 -25.79
N LYS A 19 -2.98 5.57 -24.51
CA LYS A 19 -2.12 5.89 -23.35
C LYS A 19 -2.08 4.76 -22.34
N VAL A 20 -1.50 3.63 -22.73
CA VAL A 20 -1.21 2.51 -21.81
C VAL A 20 0.18 2.70 -21.22
N TRP A 21 0.29 2.66 -19.89
CA TRP A 21 1.57 2.80 -19.19
C TRP A 21 2.50 1.60 -19.47
N SER A 22 3.65 1.87 -20.03
CA SER A 22 4.67 0.87 -20.32
C SER A 22 6.00 1.27 -19.70
N SER A 23 6.22 0.85 -18.47
CA SER A 23 7.46 0.99 -17.69
C SER A 23 7.94 2.43 -17.40
N SER A 24 7.85 3.36 -18.35
CA SER A 24 8.32 4.73 -18.18
C SER A 24 7.62 5.75 -19.11
N GLN A 25 6.70 5.29 -19.93
CA GLN A 25 5.99 6.14 -20.89
C GLN A 25 4.62 5.57 -21.23
N PHE A 26 3.75 6.43 -21.78
CA PHE A 26 2.48 6.01 -22.35
C PHE A 26 2.66 5.62 -23.81
N LEU A 27 2.08 4.48 -24.20
CA LEU A 27 2.08 3.97 -25.59
C LEU A 27 0.66 3.62 -26.03
N PRO A 28 0.35 3.74 -27.34
CA PRO A 28 -0.92 3.30 -27.90
C PRO A 28 -0.92 1.77 -28.06
N LEU A 29 -1.57 1.07 -27.13
CA LEU A 29 -1.53 -0.39 -27.05
C LEU A 29 -2.91 -1.00 -26.86
N THR A 30 -3.04 -2.27 -27.27
CA THR A 30 -4.14 -3.17 -26.93
C THR A 30 -3.60 -4.29 -26.04
N ILE A 31 -4.25 -4.53 -24.93
CA ILE A 31 -3.94 -5.57 -23.93
C ILE A 31 -4.92 -6.71 -24.14
N GLU A 32 -4.42 -7.91 -24.36
CA GLU A 32 -5.24 -9.14 -24.37
C GLU A 32 -5.16 -9.81 -23.01
N VAL A 33 -6.32 -10.02 -22.42
CA VAL A 33 -6.51 -10.68 -21.13
C VAL A 33 -7.23 -12.00 -21.37
N GLU A 34 -6.68 -13.08 -20.85
CA GLU A 34 -7.35 -14.38 -20.82
C GLU A 34 -7.48 -14.84 -19.35
N ASP A 35 -8.72 -15.11 -18.92
CA ASP A 35 -9.08 -15.37 -17.53
C ASP A 35 -8.63 -14.22 -16.59
N ASN A 36 -7.52 -14.39 -15.90
CA ASN A 36 -7.01 -13.40 -14.92
C ASN A 36 -5.64 -12.82 -15.30
N LYS A 37 -5.09 -13.16 -16.45
CA LYS A 37 -3.72 -12.80 -16.86
C LYS A 37 -3.68 -11.97 -18.14
N ILE A 38 -2.68 -11.10 -18.23
CA ILE A 38 -2.28 -10.48 -19.49
C ILE A 38 -1.53 -11.54 -20.29
N VAL A 39 -2.07 -11.93 -21.44
CA VAL A 39 -1.49 -12.99 -22.29
C VAL A 39 -0.76 -12.44 -23.50
N ALA A 40 -1.14 -11.25 -23.99
CA ALA A 40 -0.44 -10.58 -25.09
C ALA A 40 -0.66 -9.05 -25.03
N ILE A 41 0.22 -8.31 -25.69
CA ILE A 41 0.13 -6.87 -25.88
C ILE A 41 0.43 -6.56 -27.33
N TYR A 42 -0.43 -5.76 -27.98
CA TYR A 42 -0.37 -5.42 -29.39
C TYR A 42 -0.38 -3.91 -29.61
N ASP A 43 -0.10 -3.48 -30.83
CA ASP A 43 -0.36 -2.12 -31.26
C ASP A 43 -1.86 -1.76 -31.13
N TYR A 44 -2.17 -0.50 -30.87
CA TYR A 44 -3.53 0.00 -30.67
C TYR A 44 -4.50 -0.39 -31.79
N ASN A 45 -4.04 -0.36 -33.05
CA ASN A 45 -4.84 -0.64 -34.23
C ASN A 45 -4.79 -2.12 -34.71
N HIS A 46 -4.25 -3.03 -33.88
CA HIS A 46 -4.09 -4.43 -34.28
C HIS A 46 -5.44 -5.15 -34.52
N PHE A 47 -6.47 -4.77 -33.78
CA PHE A 47 -7.83 -5.34 -33.87
C PHE A 47 -8.82 -4.29 -34.32
N ASP A 48 -9.76 -4.66 -35.25
CA ASP A 48 -10.86 -3.79 -35.67
C ASP A 48 -11.88 -3.55 -34.56
N LYS A 49 -12.10 -4.57 -33.73
CA LYS A 49 -13.04 -4.53 -32.60
C LYS A 49 -12.38 -5.01 -31.32
N VAL A 50 -12.70 -4.35 -30.22
CA VAL A 50 -12.23 -4.67 -28.86
C VAL A 50 -13.43 -4.59 -27.89
N ASP A 51 -13.30 -5.19 -26.72
CA ASP A 51 -14.33 -5.13 -25.68
C ASP A 51 -14.35 -3.76 -25.01
N TYR A 52 -13.19 -3.16 -24.77
CA TYR A 52 -13.04 -1.84 -24.20
C TYR A 52 -12.09 -0.97 -25.01
N ASP A 53 -12.57 0.19 -25.45
CA ASP A 53 -11.77 1.23 -26.08
C ASP A 53 -11.84 2.51 -25.27
N PHE A 54 -10.76 2.83 -24.56
CA PHE A 54 -10.69 4.00 -23.69
C PHE A 54 -10.11 5.25 -24.39
N GLY A 55 -9.86 5.19 -25.70
CA GLY A 55 -9.43 6.35 -26.49
C GLY A 55 -8.16 6.99 -25.94
N ASP A 56 -8.28 8.21 -25.43
CA ASP A 56 -7.17 9.01 -24.91
C ASP A 56 -7.01 8.91 -23.36
N GLU A 57 -7.82 8.10 -22.68
CA GLU A 57 -7.71 7.88 -21.25
C GLU A 57 -6.48 7.04 -20.90
N ARG A 58 -5.93 7.25 -19.70
CA ARG A 58 -4.71 6.58 -19.25
C ARG A 58 -5.01 5.23 -18.62
N ILE A 59 -4.35 4.17 -19.08
CA ILE A 59 -4.37 2.85 -18.41
C ILE A 59 -3.07 2.67 -17.65
N LEU A 60 -3.17 2.47 -16.33
CA LEU A 60 -2.06 2.21 -15.42
C LEU A 60 -2.15 0.79 -14.86
N PRO A 61 -1.06 0.20 -14.32
CA PRO A 61 -1.18 -0.96 -13.45
C PRO A 61 -2.07 -0.62 -12.25
N GLY A 62 -2.83 -1.57 -11.75
CA GLY A 62 -3.61 -1.39 -10.54
C GLY A 62 -2.76 -0.98 -9.35
N PHE A 63 -3.27 -0.07 -8.53
CA PHE A 63 -2.55 0.46 -7.37
C PHE A 63 -2.47 -0.56 -6.24
N ILE A 64 -1.39 -0.47 -5.46
CA ILE A 64 -1.11 -1.32 -4.30
C ILE A 64 -0.86 -0.43 -3.09
N ASP A 65 -1.70 -0.53 -2.07
CA ASP A 65 -1.55 0.19 -0.80
C ASP A 65 -1.07 -0.77 0.30
N VAL A 66 0.15 -0.59 0.78
CA VAL A 66 0.77 -1.52 1.74
C VAL A 66 0.61 -1.09 3.19
N HIS A 67 0.01 0.10 3.42
CA HIS A 67 -0.19 0.65 4.75
C HIS A 67 -1.51 1.43 4.81
N THR A 68 -2.54 0.79 5.36
CA THR A 68 -3.89 1.35 5.44
C THR A 68 -4.67 0.65 6.56
N HIS A 69 -5.04 1.38 7.62
CA HIS A 69 -5.69 0.82 8.81
C HIS A 69 -7.17 0.54 8.60
N GLY A 70 -7.81 1.37 7.78
CA GLY A 70 -9.24 1.26 7.55
C GLY A 70 -9.76 2.16 6.44
N ALA A 71 -11.02 1.95 6.10
CA ALA A 71 -11.81 2.79 5.21
C ALA A 71 -13.28 2.41 5.29
N TYR A 72 -14.15 3.30 4.83
CA TYR A 72 -15.58 3.05 4.65
C TYR A 72 -16.28 2.57 5.94
N GLY A 73 -15.85 3.11 7.08
CA GLY A 73 -16.42 2.79 8.39
C GLY A 73 -15.85 1.54 9.07
N TYR A 74 -14.83 0.91 8.50
CA TYR A 74 -14.18 -0.27 9.05
C TYR A 74 -12.72 -0.01 9.41
N ASP A 75 -12.28 -0.50 10.57
CA ASP A 75 -10.88 -0.57 11.01
C ASP A 75 -10.43 -2.03 11.10
N THR A 76 -9.20 -2.32 10.76
CA THR A 76 -8.65 -3.69 10.80
C THR A 76 -8.79 -4.35 12.17
N ASN A 77 -8.77 -3.55 13.26
CA ASN A 77 -8.90 -4.03 14.63
C ASN A 77 -10.37 -4.25 15.07
N ASP A 78 -11.38 -3.88 14.26
CA ASP A 78 -12.82 -3.97 14.63
C ASP A 78 -13.36 -5.39 14.69
N VAL A 79 -12.67 -6.36 14.09
CA VAL A 79 -13.10 -7.78 14.04
C VAL A 79 -14.50 -7.92 13.39
N ASP A 80 -14.72 -7.21 12.29
CA ASP A 80 -15.94 -7.22 11.49
C ASP A 80 -15.66 -7.76 10.07
N GLU A 81 -16.17 -8.94 9.77
CA GLU A 81 -15.98 -9.60 8.48
C GLU A 81 -16.67 -8.84 7.33
N GLU A 82 -17.89 -8.37 7.55
CA GLU A 82 -18.65 -7.64 6.54
C GLU A 82 -18.06 -6.25 6.29
N GLY A 83 -17.55 -5.59 7.33
CA GLY A 83 -16.80 -4.35 7.20
C GLY A 83 -15.56 -4.52 6.31
N LEU A 84 -14.77 -5.58 6.51
CA LEU A 84 -13.62 -5.87 5.67
C LEU A 84 -14.03 -6.20 4.22
N ARG A 85 -15.09 -7.01 4.02
CA ARG A 85 -15.63 -7.30 2.68
C ARG A 85 -16.15 -6.04 1.98
N ASN A 86 -16.80 -5.14 2.73
CA ASN A 86 -17.23 -3.85 2.20
C ASN A 86 -16.03 -2.99 1.79
N TRP A 87 -14.96 -2.99 2.57
CA TRP A 87 -13.74 -2.27 2.23
C TRP A 87 -13.11 -2.78 0.93
N THR A 88 -12.92 -4.09 0.78
CA THR A 88 -12.36 -4.69 -0.44
C THR A 88 -13.16 -4.30 -1.70
N LYS A 89 -14.50 -4.17 -1.58
CA LYS A 89 -15.39 -3.79 -2.67
C LYS A 89 -15.35 -2.31 -3.02
N ASN A 90 -15.10 -1.43 -2.05
CA ASN A 90 -15.17 0.02 -2.26
C ASN A 90 -13.83 0.66 -2.61
N VAL A 91 -12.73 0.13 -2.10
CA VAL A 91 -11.37 0.68 -2.34
C VAL A 91 -10.97 0.63 -3.83
N VAL A 92 -11.60 -0.22 -4.62
CA VAL A 92 -11.40 -0.27 -6.08
C VAL A 92 -11.83 1.01 -6.79
N SER A 93 -12.71 1.82 -6.19
CA SER A 93 -13.10 3.14 -6.71
C SER A 93 -11.95 4.16 -6.65
N GLU A 94 -10.89 3.84 -5.91
CA GLU A 94 -9.65 4.62 -5.82
C GLU A 94 -8.57 4.12 -6.79
N GLY A 95 -8.86 3.05 -7.56
CA GLY A 95 -7.91 2.36 -8.44
C GLY A 95 -7.05 1.31 -7.73
N VAL A 96 -7.30 1.06 -6.44
CA VAL A 96 -6.58 0.03 -5.65
C VAL A 96 -7.07 -1.35 -6.06
N THR A 97 -6.16 -2.18 -6.52
CA THR A 97 -6.42 -3.59 -6.90
C THR A 97 -5.87 -4.57 -5.88
N SER A 98 -4.97 -4.09 -5.01
CA SER A 98 -4.37 -4.91 -3.96
C SER A 98 -3.97 -4.04 -2.76
N PHE A 99 -4.05 -4.57 -1.55
CA PHE A 99 -3.64 -3.85 -0.35
C PHE A 99 -3.31 -4.78 0.82
N LEU A 100 -2.75 -4.22 1.89
CA LEU A 100 -2.53 -4.88 3.17
C LEU A 100 -3.41 -4.20 4.24
N PRO A 101 -4.49 -4.83 4.73
CA PRO A 101 -5.12 -4.37 5.97
C PRO A 101 -4.07 -4.25 7.07
N THR A 102 -3.98 -3.08 7.71
CA THR A 102 -2.93 -2.75 8.67
C THR A 102 -3.53 -2.68 10.07
N THR A 103 -2.95 -3.43 11.03
CA THR A 103 -3.35 -3.32 12.44
C THR A 103 -2.77 -2.07 13.07
N ILE A 104 -3.46 -1.51 14.06
CA ILE A 104 -2.90 -0.53 14.99
C ILE A 104 -2.56 -1.22 16.31
N THR A 105 -1.53 -0.75 17.03
CA THR A 105 -1.15 -1.25 18.36
C THR A 105 -2.34 -1.42 19.28
N GLN A 106 -2.49 -2.61 19.84
CA GLN A 106 -3.51 -2.95 20.83
C GLN A 106 -3.02 -4.11 21.73
N THR A 107 -3.87 -4.55 22.67
CA THR A 107 -3.56 -5.71 23.51
C THR A 107 -3.37 -6.97 22.67
N GLU A 108 -2.61 -7.96 23.18
CA GLU A 108 -2.39 -9.24 22.50
C GLU A 108 -3.74 -9.89 22.11
N GLU A 109 -4.74 -9.84 22.98
CA GLU A 109 -6.05 -10.42 22.72
C GLU A 109 -6.76 -9.76 21.52
N VAL A 110 -6.77 -8.43 21.44
CA VAL A 110 -7.39 -7.69 20.33
C VAL A 110 -6.65 -7.98 19.03
N LEU A 111 -5.32 -7.92 19.04
CA LEU A 111 -4.52 -8.20 17.84
C LEU A 111 -4.68 -9.62 17.33
N LEU A 112 -4.77 -10.63 18.21
CA LEU A 112 -5.05 -12.02 17.82
C LEU A 112 -6.39 -12.15 17.09
N LYS A 113 -7.44 -11.48 17.59
CA LYS A 113 -8.77 -11.46 16.97
C LYS A 113 -8.76 -10.72 15.64
N ALA A 114 -8.08 -9.56 15.56
CA ALA A 114 -7.98 -8.75 14.35
C ALA A 114 -7.34 -9.54 13.20
N VAL A 115 -6.16 -10.13 13.43
CA VAL A 115 -5.47 -10.89 12.37
C VAL A 115 -6.21 -12.17 11.99
N ALA A 116 -6.91 -12.81 12.95
CA ALA A 116 -7.75 -13.98 12.68
C ALA A 116 -8.99 -13.62 11.84
N ASN A 117 -9.59 -12.45 12.06
CA ASN A 117 -10.71 -11.94 11.25
C ASN A 117 -10.29 -11.74 9.79
N VAL A 118 -9.13 -11.11 9.56
CA VAL A 118 -8.59 -10.95 8.20
C VAL A 118 -8.33 -12.31 7.54
N ALA A 119 -7.74 -13.25 8.29
CA ALA A 119 -7.48 -14.62 7.78
C ALA A 119 -8.77 -15.35 7.42
N LYS A 120 -9.80 -15.21 8.23
CA LYS A 120 -11.12 -15.82 7.96
C LYS A 120 -11.73 -15.28 6.68
N VAL A 121 -11.78 -13.96 6.51
CA VAL A 121 -12.31 -13.34 5.28
C VAL A 121 -11.48 -13.75 4.06
N TYR A 122 -10.17 -13.82 4.20
CA TYR A 122 -9.27 -14.26 3.13
C TYR A 122 -9.58 -15.70 2.69
N ASP A 123 -9.75 -16.63 3.62
CA ASP A 123 -10.00 -18.06 3.35
C ASP A 123 -11.41 -18.32 2.80
N GLU A 124 -12.43 -17.59 3.27
CA GLU A 124 -13.81 -17.69 2.81
C GLU A 124 -14.05 -17.04 1.45
N GLY A 125 -13.16 -16.14 1.03
CA GLY A 125 -13.26 -15.39 -0.23
C GLY A 125 -14.02 -14.07 -0.09
N TYR A 126 -13.71 -13.15 -1.00
CA TYR A 126 -14.24 -11.79 -1.07
C TYR A 126 -14.16 -11.26 -2.51
N GLU A 127 -14.79 -10.11 -2.77
CA GLU A 127 -14.76 -9.43 -4.07
C GLU A 127 -13.98 -8.12 -3.98
N GLY A 128 -13.57 -7.57 -5.14
CA GLY A 128 -12.89 -6.29 -5.24
C GLY A 128 -11.37 -6.39 -5.23
N ALA A 129 -10.71 -5.58 -4.41
CA ALA A 129 -9.24 -5.55 -4.30
C ALA A 129 -8.69 -6.79 -3.58
N GLU A 130 -7.54 -7.28 -4.02
CA GLU A 130 -6.88 -8.45 -3.44
C GLU A 130 -6.18 -8.10 -2.12
N ILE A 131 -6.46 -8.85 -1.06
CA ILE A 131 -5.68 -8.82 0.18
C ILE A 131 -4.38 -9.60 -0.06
N LEU A 132 -3.23 -8.91 -0.12
CA LEU A 132 -1.91 -9.55 -0.34
C LEU A 132 -1.31 -10.13 0.94
N GLY A 133 -1.88 -9.82 2.08
CA GLY A 133 -1.45 -10.20 3.41
C GLY A 133 -1.88 -9.15 4.41
N ILE A 134 -1.23 -9.13 5.58
CA ILE A 134 -1.46 -8.17 6.66
C ILE A 134 -0.18 -7.38 6.88
N HIS A 135 -0.32 -6.06 7.05
CA HIS A 135 0.70 -5.22 7.66
C HIS A 135 0.44 -5.14 9.17
N PHE A 136 1.41 -5.57 9.97
CA PHE A 136 1.30 -5.60 11.42
C PHE A 136 2.07 -4.40 12.00
N GLU A 137 1.36 -3.28 12.22
CA GLU A 137 1.98 -2.08 12.77
C GLU A 137 1.89 -2.07 14.28
N GLY A 138 3.05 -2.16 14.92
CA GLY A 138 3.15 -2.38 16.37
C GLY A 138 2.84 -3.85 16.76
N PRO A 139 2.78 -4.16 18.06
CA PRO A 139 2.90 -3.26 19.23
C PRO A 139 4.34 -2.95 19.64
N TYR A 140 5.34 -3.31 18.87
CA TYR A 140 6.77 -3.23 19.19
C TYR A 140 7.35 -1.87 18.77
N LEU A 141 6.82 -0.80 19.36
CA LEU A 141 7.10 0.59 19.00
C LEU A 141 7.82 1.34 20.13
N ASP A 142 8.34 2.53 19.83
CA ASP A 142 8.91 3.43 20.82
C ASP A 142 7.81 4.33 21.44
N GLU A 143 7.85 4.51 22.75
CA GLU A 143 6.83 5.24 23.51
C GLU A 143 6.81 6.74 23.15
N GLU A 144 7.96 7.35 22.85
CA GLU A 144 8.06 8.76 22.49
C GLU A 144 7.65 9.02 21.04
N LYS A 145 7.86 8.04 20.17
CA LYS A 145 7.58 8.10 18.73
C LYS A 145 6.27 7.43 18.33
N ARG A 146 5.47 7.00 19.30
CA ARG A 146 4.24 6.22 19.11
C ARG A 146 3.15 6.91 18.26
N GLY A 147 3.19 8.23 18.09
CA GLY A 147 2.12 8.94 17.35
C GLY A 147 0.74 8.72 17.99
N ALA A 148 -0.21 8.20 17.20
CA ALA A 148 -1.57 7.85 17.64
C ALA A 148 -1.68 6.48 18.32
N GLN A 149 -0.60 5.70 18.36
CA GLN A 149 -0.61 4.36 18.95
C GLN A 149 -0.83 4.40 20.47
N PRO A 150 -1.72 3.57 21.05
CA PRO A 150 -2.02 3.59 22.48
C PRO A 150 -0.81 3.20 23.34
N LEU A 151 -0.36 4.12 24.21
CA LEU A 151 0.84 3.93 25.03
C LEU A 151 0.76 2.67 25.90
N SER A 152 -0.41 2.40 26.48
CA SER A 152 -0.63 1.25 27.39
C SER A 152 -0.51 -0.11 26.70
N CYS A 153 -0.50 -0.15 25.35
CA CYS A 153 -0.45 -1.38 24.57
C CYS A 153 0.90 -1.60 23.87
N ILE A 154 1.85 -0.67 24.03
CA ILE A 154 3.21 -0.83 23.52
C ILE A 154 3.91 -1.95 24.28
N GLN A 155 4.63 -2.81 23.53
CA GLN A 155 5.27 -4.01 24.08
C GLN A 155 6.70 -4.13 23.57
N THR A 156 7.50 -4.89 24.33
CA THR A 156 8.86 -5.25 23.91
C THR A 156 8.80 -6.31 22.80
N PRO A 157 9.62 -6.21 21.74
CA PRO A 157 9.72 -7.22 20.70
C PRO A 157 9.91 -8.64 21.26
N SER A 158 9.13 -9.60 20.76
CA SER A 158 9.15 -10.99 21.22
C SER A 158 8.84 -11.95 20.08
N VAL A 159 9.77 -12.85 19.78
CA VAL A 159 9.60 -13.91 18.77
C VAL A 159 8.46 -14.85 19.17
N GLU A 160 8.39 -15.24 20.45
CA GLU A 160 7.35 -16.18 20.92
C GLU A 160 5.95 -15.57 20.84
N GLN A 161 5.82 -14.28 21.14
CA GLN A 161 4.55 -13.59 20.99
C GLN A 161 4.17 -13.44 19.51
N PHE A 162 5.12 -13.03 18.66
CA PHE A 162 4.86 -12.88 17.23
C PHE A 162 4.41 -14.19 16.57
N LYS A 163 4.96 -15.32 16.97
CA LYS A 163 4.51 -16.65 16.50
C LYS A 163 3.03 -16.89 16.73
N LYS A 164 2.44 -16.37 17.83
CA LYS A 164 1.01 -16.48 18.09
C LYS A 164 0.20 -15.69 17.08
N PHE A 165 0.60 -14.43 16.79
CA PHE A 165 -0.05 -13.60 15.78
C PHE A 165 0.04 -14.21 14.39
N GLN A 166 1.22 -14.71 14.01
CA GLN A 166 1.43 -15.33 12.71
C GLN A 166 0.60 -16.61 12.56
N LYS A 167 0.46 -17.39 13.62
CA LYS A 167 -0.42 -18.58 13.63
C LYS A 167 -1.89 -18.17 13.51
N ALA A 168 -2.35 -17.17 14.27
CA ALA A 168 -3.73 -16.70 14.24
C ALA A 168 -4.13 -16.14 12.86
N SER A 169 -3.19 -15.53 12.15
CA SER A 169 -3.36 -14.98 10.81
C SER A 169 -3.23 -16.00 9.66
N ASN A 170 -3.13 -17.29 9.92
CA ASN A 170 -2.80 -18.32 8.91
C ASN A 170 -1.57 -17.96 8.06
N ASN A 171 -0.55 -17.35 8.67
CA ASN A 171 0.68 -16.86 8.02
C ASN A 171 0.45 -15.73 7.00
N LEU A 172 -0.57 -14.92 7.17
CA LEU A 172 -0.86 -13.77 6.30
C LEU A 172 -0.10 -12.50 6.68
N ILE A 173 0.57 -12.40 7.84
CA ILE A 173 1.42 -11.25 8.13
C ILE A 173 2.61 -11.28 7.17
N LYS A 174 2.74 -10.24 6.32
CA LYS A 174 3.77 -10.11 5.29
C LYS A 174 4.70 -8.93 5.53
N LEU A 175 4.22 -7.91 6.25
CA LEU A 175 4.95 -6.71 6.60
C LEU A 175 4.73 -6.41 8.08
N ILE A 176 5.77 -5.97 8.78
CA ILE A 176 5.68 -5.52 10.17
C ILE A 176 6.44 -4.21 10.35
N THR A 177 5.85 -3.30 11.11
CA THR A 177 6.52 -2.07 11.57
C THR A 177 7.00 -2.25 13.01
N ILE A 178 8.30 -1.99 13.25
CA ILE A 178 8.93 -2.08 14.58
C ILE A 178 9.88 -0.91 14.84
N ALA A 179 10.06 -0.57 16.12
CA ALA A 179 11.13 0.28 16.61
C ALA A 179 12.39 -0.58 16.83
N CYS A 180 13.37 -0.45 15.92
CA CYS A 180 14.52 -1.38 15.91
C CYS A 180 15.42 -1.25 17.13
N GLU A 181 15.46 -0.11 17.80
CA GLU A 181 16.22 0.11 19.05
C GLU A 181 15.63 -0.65 20.25
N LYS A 182 14.39 -1.14 20.11
CA LYS A 182 13.75 -1.99 21.12
C LYS A 182 13.99 -3.49 20.89
N ASP A 183 14.46 -3.86 19.70
CA ASP A 183 14.72 -5.27 19.30
C ASP A 183 16.15 -5.66 19.66
N ALA A 184 16.32 -6.21 20.87
CA ALA A 184 17.62 -6.62 21.39
C ALA A 184 18.33 -7.57 20.43
N ASP A 185 19.58 -7.24 20.07
CA ASP A 185 20.41 -8.03 19.14
C ASP A 185 19.71 -8.34 17.79
N TYR A 186 18.66 -7.58 17.44
CA TYR A 186 17.83 -7.80 16.24
C TYR A 186 17.24 -9.23 16.20
N GLU A 187 16.86 -9.79 17.34
CA GLU A 187 16.38 -11.17 17.44
C GLU A 187 15.08 -11.36 16.68
N LEU A 188 14.10 -10.48 16.91
CA LEU A 188 12.83 -10.53 16.19
C LEU A 188 13.03 -10.24 14.71
N THR A 189 13.80 -9.21 14.35
CA THR A 189 14.12 -8.87 12.95
C THR A 189 14.70 -10.07 12.21
N LYS A 190 15.73 -10.73 12.75
CA LYS A 190 16.34 -11.92 12.12
C LYS A 190 15.36 -13.08 11.96
N TYR A 191 14.52 -13.31 12.97
CA TYR A 191 13.49 -14.33 12.91
C TYR A 191 12.49 -14.02 11.78
N LEU A 192 11.94 -12.81 11.72
CA LEU A 192 10.97 -12.38 10.71
C LEU A 192 11.52 -12.53 9.29
N VAL A 193 12.74 -12.06 9.07
CA VAL A 193 13.44 -12.18 7.78
C VAL A 193 13.62 -13.65 7.38
N SER A 194 13.95 -14.54 8.33
CA SER A 194 14.06 -15.98 8.07
C SER A 194 12.72 -16.63 7.66
N GLN A 195 11.60 -16.00 8.04
CA GLN A 195 10.25 -16.42 7.65
C GLN A 195 9.75 -15.74 6.36
N GLY A 196 10.57 -14.91 5.71
CA GLY A 196 10.20 -14.16 4.52
C GLY A 196 9.26 -12.97 4.78
N ILE A 197 9.15 -12.53 6.03
CA ILE A 197 8.35 -11.37 6.42
C ILE A 197 9.22 -10.11 6.28
N ARG A 198 8.65 -9.07 5.69
CA ARG A 198 9.30 -7.77 5.51
C ARG A 198 9.27 -6.99 6.82
N VAL A 199 10.42 -6.41 7.20
CA VAL A 199 10.54 -5.59 8.40
C VAL A 199 10.73 -4.14 7.99
N SER A 200 9.83 -3.28 8.45
CA SER A 200 9.85 -1.84 8.27
C SER A 200 10.16 -1.14 9.58
N LEU A 201 11.01 -0.12 9.54
CA LEU A 201 11.39 0.66 10.71
C LEU A 201 10.48 1.88 10.82
N GLY A 202 9.70 1.96 11.89
CA GLY A 202 8.79 3.06 12.13
C GLY A 202 8.42 3.21 13.59
N HIS A 203 7.83 4.36 13.93
CA HIS A 203 7.53 4.69 15.34
C HIS A 203 8.72 4.43 16.26
N SER A 204 9.88 4.98 15.87
CA SER A 204 11.19 4.57 16.37
C SER A 204 12.03 5.80 16.71
N ALA A 205 12.69 5.76 17.84
CA ALA A 205 13.65 6.76 18.28
C ALA A 205 15.08 6.47 17.80
N CYS A 206 15.26 5.47 16.92
CA CYS A 206 16.57 5.06 16.42
C CYS A 206 17.29 6.18 15.69
N ASN A 207 18.62 6.22 15.85
CA ASN A 207 19.49 7.11 15.11
C ASN A 207 19.90 6.50 13.75
N TYR A 208 20.74 7.23 13.00
CA TYR A 208 21.23 6.79 11.69
C TYR A 208 21.94 5.43 11.74
N LYS A 209 22.81 5.22 12.76
CA LYS A 209 23.61 3.98 12.88
C LYS A 209 22.73 2.77 13.24
N GLU A 210 21.75 2.96 14.12
CA GLU A 210 20.80 1.91 14.49
C GLU A 210 19.93 1.51 13.31
N SER A 211 19.45 2.48 12.52
CA SER A 211 18.72 2.21 11.26
C SER A 211 19.59 1.38 10.30
N TYR A 212 20.86 1.76 10.12
CA TYR A 212 21.78 1.01 9.26
C TYR A 212 22.01 -0.42 9.77
N LEU A 213 22.18 -0.60 11.09
CA LEU A 213 22.38 -1.93 11.67
C LEU A 213 21.13 -2.81 11.55
N ALA A 214 19.93 -2.25 11.73
CA ALA A 214 18.69 -2.98 11.50
C ALA A 214 18.56 -3.43 10.03
N PHE A 215 18.88 -2.55 9.09
CA PHE A 215 18.93 -2.89 7.67
C PHE A 215 19.97 -3.99 7.38
N ALA A 216 21.17 -3.88 7.94
CA ALA A 216 22.22 -4.91 7.82
C ALA A 216 21.80 -6.27 8.40
N ASN A 217 20.84 -6.30 9.34
CA ASN A 217 20.23 -7.51 9.89
C ASN A 217 18.96 -7.95 9.15
N GLY A 218 18.61 -7.29 8.03
CA GLY A 218 17.60 -7.73 7.10
C GLY A 218 16.30 -6.91 7.07
N ALA A 219 16.18 -5.80 7.82
CA ALA A 219 15.10 -4.85 7.61
C ALA A 219 15.11 -4.35 6.16
N THR A 220 13.94 -4.09 5.58
CA THR A 220 13.82 -3.81 4.13
C THR A 220 13.25 -2.44 3.81
N SER A 221 12.54 -1.83 4.76
CA SER A 221 11.82 -0.57 4.52
C SER A 221 11.78 0.33 5.75
N GLN A 222 11.24 1.53 5.55
CA GLN A 222 10.91 2.47 6.61
C GLN A 222 9.46 2.92 6.45
N THR A 223 8.74 2.95 7.54
CA THR A 223 7.32 3.25 7.62
C THR A 223 7.11 4.76 7.62
N HIS A 224 6.17 5.26 6.81
CA HIS A 224 5.73 6.68 6.71
C HIS A 224 6.83 7.70 7.04
N VAL A 225 7.91 7.68 6.25
CA VAL A 225 9.11 8.53 6.42
C VAL A 225 8.72 9.97 6.73
N TYR A 226 9.44 10.60 7.64
CA TYR A 226 9.22 11.87 8.35
C TYR A 226 8.31 11.77 9.58
N ASN A 227 7.36 10.85 9.63
CA ASN A 227 6.37 10.73 10.69
C ASN A 227 6.81 9.68 11.72
N GLY A 228 6.66 9.97 13.01
CA GLY A 228 6.99 9.05 14.10
C GLY A 228 8.47 8.60 14.13
N MET A 229 9.43 9.44 13.72
CA MET A 229 10.85 9.08 13.68
C MET A 229 11.78 10.25 14.02
N VAL A 230 13.08 9.96 14.19
CA VAL A 230 14.11 10.99 14.42
C VAL A 230 14.39 11.73 13.12
N GLY A 231 14.18 13.04 13.15
CA GLY A 231 14.37 13.93 12.01
C GLY A 231 15.80 14.06 11.54
N PHE A 232 15.99 14.59 10.32
CA PHE A 232 17.29 14.90 9.76
C PHE A 232 17.86 16.19 10.34
N HIS A 233 19.11 16.14 10.79
CA HIS A 233 19.92 17.31 11.13
C HIS A 233 21.32 17.14 10.53
N HIS A 234 21.94 18.23 10.06
CA HIS A 234 23.22 18.16 9.33
C HIS A 234 24.40 17.59 10.13
N ARG A 235 24.31 17.53 11.45
CA ARG A 235 25.30 16.89 12.35
C ARG A 235 24.85 15.57 12.94
N ASP A 236 23.56 15.23 12.79
CA ASP A 236 22.97 13.95 13.18
C ASP A 236 21.89 13.60 12.17
N GLY A 237 22.16 12.63 11.30
CA GLY A 237 21.26 12.26 10.23
C GLY A 237 19.90 11.73 10.69
N GLY A 238 19.84 11.17 11.88
CA GLY A 238 18.63 10.51 12.37
C GLY A 238 18.14 9.39 11.46
N GLN A 239 16.96 8.89 11.73
CA GLN A 239 16.31 7.88 10.89
C GLN A 239 15.92 8.45 9.52
N VAL A 240 15.43 9.70 9.47
CA VAL A 240 15.12 10.38 8.20
C VAL A 240 16.35 10.51 7.31
N GLY A 241 17.51 10.84 7.86
CA GLY A 241 18.75 10.93 7.07
C GLY A 241 19.20 9.59 6.51
N PHE A 242 18.96 8.49 7.24
CA PHE A 242 19.15 7.15 6.70
C PHE A 242 18.18 6.87 5.55
N ALA A 243 16.89 7.19 5.71
CA ALA A 243 15.88 7.05 4.66
C ALA A 243 16.26 7.77 3.37
N LEU A 244 16.73 9.00 3.48
CA LEU A 244 17.13 9.81 2.32
C LEU A 244 18.40 9.30 1.63
N ARG A 245 19.35 8.72 2.40
CA ARG A 245 20.64 8.30 1.87
C ARG A 245 20.64 6.86 1.33
N ALA A 246 19.96 5.93 1.99
CA ALA A 246 19.96 4.52 1.64
C ALA A 246 19.03 4.27 0.45
N ARG A 247 19.58 4.29 -0.77
CA ARG A 247 18.82 4.19 -2.02
C ARG A 247 18.26 2.81 -2.30
N ASP A 248 18.79 1.79 -1.69
CA ASP A 248 18.42 0.37 -1.80
C ASP A 248 17.45 -0.10 -0.70
N VAL A 249 17.06 0.81 0.19
CA VAL A 249 16.01 0.59 1.20
C VAL A 249 14.71 1.19 0.71
N TYR A 250 13.62 0.45 0.79
CA TYR A 250 12.30 1.01 0.53
C TYR A 250 11.91 2.01 1.62
N GLY A 251 11.01 2.92 1.30
CA GLY A 251 10.45 3.82 2.30
C GLY A 251 9.06 4.24 1.88
N GLU A 252 8.15 4.11 2.82
CA GLU A 252 6.78 4.55 2.69
C GLU A 252 6.69 6.05 2.95
N VAL A 253 5.75 6.72 2.28
CA VAL A 253 5.46 8.14 2.53
C VAL A 253 3.99 8.43 2.27
N ILE A 254 3.35 9.19 3.18
CA ILE A 254 1.97 9.65 3.04
C ILE A 254 1.97 10.85 2.11
N CYS A 255 1.25 10.76 0.98
CA CYS A 255 1.33 11.73 -0.11
C CYS A 255 0.10 12.65 -0.16
N ASP A 256 -0.41 13.08 0.98
CA ASP A 256 -1.58 13.96 1.10
C ASP A 256 -1.25 15.46 1.05
N GLY A 257 0.03 15.85 1.11
CA GLY A 257 0.45 17.24 1.22
C GLY A 257 0.26 17.85 2.62
N ILE A 258 -0.25 17.08 3.58
CA ILE A 258 -0.56 17.48 4.96
C ILE A 258 0.47 16.88 5.92
N HIS A 259 0.63 15.54 5.93
CA HIS A 259 1.64 14.83 6.73
C HIS A 259 3.06 15.19 6.29
N SER A 260 3.24 15.45 5.01
CA SER A 260 4.50 15.91 4.42
C SER A 260 4.17 16.98 3.38
N THR A 261 4.84 18.14 3.47
CA THR A 261 4.68 19.21 2.48
C THR A 261 5.12 18.73 1.10
N THR A 262 4.63 19.36 0.04
CA THR A 262 5.02 19.03 -1.33
C THR A 262 6.53 19.15 -1.56
N ASP A 263 7.21 20.09 -0.89
CA ASP A 263 8.67 20.23 -0.94
C ASP A 263 9.39 19.04 -0.27
N ALA A 264 8.86 18.56 0.85
CA ALA A 264 9.40 17.37 1.53
C ALA A 264 9.19 16.10 0.67
N LEU A 265 8.02 15.95 0.04
CA LEU A 265 7.74 14.88 -0.92
C LEU A 265 8.69 14.93 -2.10
N ASN A 266 8.86 16.09 -2.75
CA ASN A 266 9.81 16.26 -3.86
C ASN A 266 11.24 15.90 -3.45
N THR A 267 11.70 16.38 -2.29
CA THR A 267 13.03 16.08 -1.74
C THR A 267 13.21 14.58 -1.52
N TYR A 268 12.19 13.92 -0.94
CA TYR A 268 12.22 12.49 -0.68
C TYR A 268 12.32 11.68 -1.98
N PHE A 269 11.45 11.95 -2.95
CA PHE A 269 11.47 11.26 -4.25
C PHE A 269 12.75 11.52 -5.04
N THR A 270 13.31 12.74 -4.95
CA THR A 270 14.62 13.07 -5.56
C THR A 270 15.73 12.23 -4.94
N ALA A 271 15.74 12.06 -3.62
CA ALA A 271 16.75 11.25 -2.92
C ALA A 271 16.61 9.74 -3.21
N LYS A 272 15.37 9.23 -3.21
CA LYS A 272 15.05 7.80 -3.45
C LYS A 272 15.12 7.39 -4.92
N GLY A 273 14.85 8.31 -5.82
CA GLY A 273 14.68 7.99 -7.24
C GLY A 273 13.37 7.23 -7.49
N ARG A 274 13.31 6.53 -8.62
CA ARG A 274 12.07 5.91 -9.13
C ARG A 274 11.71 4.55 -8.54
N ASP A 275 12.62 3.88 -7.84
CA ASP A 275 12.51 2.43 -7.61
C ASP A 275 12.31 2.02 -6.14
N HIS A 276 12.43 2.94 -5.16
CA HIS A 276 12.37 2.58 -3.73
C HIS A 276 11.46 3.47 -2.87
N ALA A 277 10.84 4.53 -3.46
CA ALA A 277 9.79 5.26 -2.78
C ALA A 277 8.45 4.49 -2.91
N ILE A 278 7.69 4.39 -1.83
CA ILE A 278 6.37 3.77 -1.79
C ILE A 278 5.38 4.80 -1.26
N MET A 279 4.39 5.15 -2.08
CA MET A 279 3.24 5.94 -1.65
C MET A 279 2.29 5.03 -0.88
N ILE A 280 1.88 5.49 0.30
CA ILE A 280 0.87 4.85 1.14
C ILE A 280 -0.24 5.84 1.49
N THR A 281 -1.36 5.34 1.95
CA THR A 281 -2.42 6.22 2.47
C THR A 281 -2.33 6.41 3.97
N ASP A 282 -1.93 5.40 4.73
CA ASP A 282 -2.05 5.40 6.19
C ASP A 282 -3.47 5.80 6.61
N SER A 283 -4.48 5.31 5.85
CA SER A 283 -5.85 5.75 6.04
C SER A 283 -6.51 5.04 7.21
N LEU A 284 -7.46 5.74 7.82
CA LEU A 284 -8.28 5.26 8.91
C LEU A 284 -9.73 4.99 8.46
N CYS A 285 -10.55 4.43 9.33
CA CYS A 285 -11.95 4.06 9.04
C CYS A 285 -12.80 5.19 8.46
N ALA A 286 -12.45 6.47 8.73
CA ALA A 286 -13.16 7.65 8.22
C ALA A 286 -12.99 7.87 6.72
N LYS A 287 -12.00 7.27 6.06
CA LYS A 287 -11.83 7.37 4.60
C LYS A 287 -13.11 6.90 3.89
N GLY A 288 -13.65 7.76 3.03
CA GLY A 288 -14.90 7.49 2.31
C GLY A 288 -16.18 7.76 3.10
N CYS A 289 -16.11 8.17 4.38
CA CYS A 289 -17.28 8.42 5.23
C CYS A 289 -17.61 9.92 5.41
N GLY A 290 -16.66 10.82 5.13
CA GLY A 290 -16.84 12.26 5.27
C GLY A 290 -16.43 12.82 6.63
N ARG A 291 -16.78 14.08 6.88
CA ARG A 291 -16.47 14.78 8.12
C ARG A 291 -17.20 14.19 9.32
N GLY A 292 -16.61 14.31 10.49
CA GLY A 292 -17.21 13.90 11.75
C GLY A 292 -16.17 13.34 12.72
N SER A 293 -16.69 12.87 13.85
CA SER A 293 -15.87 12.25 14.91
C SER A 293 -15.86 10.73 14.70
N TYR A 294 -14.67 10.16 14.78
CA TYR A 294 -14.40 8.72 14.60
C TYR A 294 -13.54 8.20 15.75
N ILE A 295 -13.47 6.90 15.91
CA ILE A 295 -12.56 6.25 16.86
C ILE A 295 -11.43 5.58 16.07
N PHE A 296 -10.19 5.82 16.47
CA PHE A 296 -9.01 5.16 15.91
C PHE A 296 -8.04 4.79 17.03
N GLY A 297 -7.66 3.52 17.12
CA GLY A 297 -6.81 3.02 18.20
C GLY A 297 -7.40 3.17 19.61
N GLY A 298 -8.72 3.41 19.74
CA GLY A 298 -9.42 3.68 21.00
C GLY A 298 -9.45 5.15 21.40
N GLU A 299 -8.96 6.07 20.56
CA GLU A 299 -8.98 7.52 20.79
C GLU A 299 -9.90 8.22 19.77
N ASN A 300 -10.47 9.38 20.18
CA ASN A 300 -11.29 10.19 19.30
C ASN A 300 -10.46 10.89 18.25
N MET A 301 -10.96 10.89 17.01
CA MET A 301 -10.43 11.63 15.87
C MET A 301 -11.51 12.51 15.28
N GLU A 302 -11.16 13.73 14.92
CA GLU A 302 -12.02 14.65 14.19
C GLU A 302 -11.50 14.84 12.77
N ILE A 303 -12.38 14.65 11.77
CA ILE A 303 -12.04 14.86 10.36
C ILE A 303 -12.42 16.27 9.95
N TYR A 304 -11.43 17.05 9.54
CA TYR A 304 -11.58 18.45 9.17
C TYR A 304 -11.99 18.61 7.69
N GLU A 305 -12.18 19.87 7.28
CA GLU A 305 -12.65 20.21 5.92
C GLU A 305 -11.68 19.84 4.82
N ASP A 306 -10.38 19.90 5.12
CA ASP A 306 -9.29 19.52 4.21
C ASP A 306 -9.04 17.99 4.18
N GLY A 307 -9.83 17.20 4.91
CA GLY A 307 -9.70 15.75 5.02
C GLY A 307 -8.67 15.31 6.06
N SER A 308 -7.97 16.23 6.73
CA SER A 308 -7.02 15.87 7.79
C SER A 308 -7.71 15.29 9.01
N ALA A 309 -7.10 14.29 9.62
CA ALA A 309 -7.57 13.64 10.83
C ALA A 309 -6.76 14.13 12.04
N HIS A 310 -7.44 14.66 13.06
CA HIS A 310 -6.81 15.21 14.24
C HIS A 310 -7.31 14.54 15.51
N ARG A 311 -6.40 14.30 16.42
CA ARG A 311 -6.70 13.90 17.81
C ARG A 311 -7.15 15.10 18.62
N ASP A 312 -7.70 14.85 19.82
CA ASP A 312 -8.09 15.89 20.78
C ASP A 312 -6.92 16.82 21.17
N ASP A 313 -5.67 16.35 21.09
CA ASP A 313 -4.46 17.15 21.33
C ASP A 313 -3.98 17.95 20.11
N GLY A 314 -4.72 17.92 19.00
CA GLY A 314 -4.45 18.63 17.75
C GLY A 314 -3.40 17.97 16.84
N ARG A 315 -2.86 16.82 17.21
CA ARG A 315 -1.90 16.10 16.36
C ARG A 315 -2.63 15.31 15.27
N LEU A 316 -1.97 15.20 14.11
CA LEU A 316 -2.41 14.33 13.03
C LEU A 316 -2.35 12.85 13.46
N ALA A 317 -3.29 12.06 12.95
CA ALA A 317 -3.33 10.62 13.19
C ALA A 317 -4.02 9.90 12.03
N GLY A 318 -3.24 9.18 11.24
CA GLY A 318 -3.74 8.59 10.02
C GLY A 318 -4.29 9.61 9.03
N SER A 319 -4.82 9.15 7.92
CA SER A 319 -5.35 10.00 6.85
C SER A 319 -6.74 9.58 6.37
N THR A 320 -7.32 10.39 5.49
CA THR A 320 -8.46 10.01 4.64
C THR A 320 -8.07 9.96 3.16
N LEU A 321 -6.77 9.90 2.88
CA LEU A 321 -6.21 9.95 1.54
C LEU A 321 -6.71 8.78 0.68
N ARG A 322 -7.13 9.07 -0.55
CA ARG A 322 -7.31 8.06 -1.60
C ARG A 322 -6.02 7.97 -2.42
N VAL A 323 -5.65 6.75 -2.84
CA VAL A 323 -4.40 6.54 -3.60
C VAL A 323 -4.33 7.40 -4.87
N ILE A 324 -5.45 7.56 -5.58
CA ILE A 324 -5.50 8.39 -6.80
C ILE A 324 -5.23 9.87 -6.51
N ASP A 325 -5.69 10.38 -5.36
CA ASP A 325 -5.46 11.78 -4.95
C ASP A 325 -4.00 12.00 -4.57
N GLY A 326 -3.37 11.02 -3.89
CA GLY A 326 -1.93 11.04 -3.62
C GLY A 326 -1.08 11.03 -4.89
N LEU A 327 -1.48 10.25 -5.90
CA LEU A 327 -0.83 10.25 -7.21
C LEU A 327 -0.92 11.64 -7.88
N ARG A 328 -2.07 12.32 -7.80
CA ARG A 328 -2.23 13.68 -8.29
C ARG A 328 -1.32 14.66 -7.54
N VAL A 329 -1.32 14.61 -6.20
CA VAL A 329 -0.45 15.47 -5.37
C VAL A 329 1.02 15.29 -5.73
N LEU A 330 1.48 14.06 -5.93
CA LEU A 330 2.87 13.81 -6.32
C LEU A 330 3.22 14.44 -7.67
N ILE A 331 2.35 14.29 -8.68
CA ILE A 331 2.65 14.72 -10.05
C ILE A 331 2.42 16.24 -10.21
N GLU A 332 1.27 16.77 -9.77
CA GLU A 332 0.84 18.13 -10.07
C GLU A 332 1.36 19.14 -9.03
N ASP A 333 1.39 18.77 -7.75
CA ASP A 333 1.70 19.71 -6.68
C ASP A 333 3.16 19.57 -6.22
N ALA A 334 3.65 18.33 -6.04
CA ALA A 334 5.02 18.06 -5.62
C ALA A 334 6.02 17.95 -6.80
N LEU A 335 5.54 17.95 -8.05
CA LEU A 335 6.36 17.90 -9.27
C LEU A 335 7.32 16.71 -9.32
N VAL A 336 6.89 15.58 -8.77
CA VAL A 336 7.62 14.31 -8.83
C VAL A 336 7.56 13.76 -10.26
N PRO A 337 8.67 13.24 -10.85
CA PRO A 337 8.63 12.60 -12.15
C PRO A 337 7.55 11.51 -12.22
N ILE A 338 6.76 11.51 -13.29
CA ILE A 338 5.58 10.64 -13.43
C ILE A 338 5.90 9.15 -13.27
N ASP A 339 7.06 8.71 -13.70
CA ASP A 339 7.49 7.32 -13.56
C ASP A 339 7.83 6.95 -12.11
N ALA A 340 8.39 7.88 -11.33
CA ALA A 340 8.62 7.69 -9.91
C ALA A 340 7.28 7.67 -9.14
N ALA A 341 6.35 8.58 -9.46
CA ALA A 341 5.04 8.64 -8.84
C ALA A 341 4.21 7.37 -9.12
N ILE A 342 4.11 6.92 -10.38
CA ILE A 342 3.37 5.69 -10.72
C ILE A 342 4.04 4.46 -10.11
N ASN A 343 5.36 4.35 -10.17
CA ASN A 343 6.07 3.22 -9.57
C ASN A 343 5.84 3.12 -8.06
N SER A 344 5.69 4.26 -7.36
CA SER A 344 5.53 4.27 -5.90
C SER A 344 4.23 3.63 -5.41
N CYS A 345 3.20 3.58 -6.23
CA CYS A 345 1.92 2.93 -5.90
C CYS A 345 1.63 1.67 -6.72
N THR A 346 2.60 1.17 -7.50
CA THR A 346 2.43 -0.01 -8.35
C THR A 346 3.60 -0.98 -8.23
N LYS A 347 4.68 -0.73 -8.96
CA LYS A 347 5.87 -1.57 -9.05
C LYS A 347 6.60 -1.72 -7.70
N ASN A 348 6.88 -0.60 -7.04
CA ASN A 348 7.74 -0.61 -5.85
C ASN A 348 7.13 -1.38 -4.67
N PRO A 349 5.84 -1.19 -4.31
CA PRO A 349 5.20 -2.02 -3.28
C PRO A 349 5.12 -3.50 -3.68
N ALA A 350 4.89 -3.82 -4.96
CA ALA A 350 4.91 -5.21 -5.42
C ALA A 350 6.30 -5.86 -5.25
N GLU A 351 7.37 -5.15 -5.61
CA GLU A 351 8.75 -5.62 -5.45
C GLU A 351 9.13 -5.77 -3.97
N MET A 352 8.81 -4.78 -3.14
CA MET A 352 9.07 -4.81 -1.70
C MET A 352 8.41 -6.02 -1.04
N LEU A 353 7.15 -6.32 -1.37
CA LEU A 353 6.42 -7.45 -0.81
C LEU A 353 6.79 -8.81 -1.43
N GLY A 354 7.55 -8.85 -2.55
CA GLY A 354 7.91 -10.08 -3.23
C GLY A 354 6.88 -10.59 -4.24
N PHE A 355 5.99 -9.72 -4.73
CA PHE A 355 4.98 -10.03 -5.77
C PHE A 355 5.37 -9.50 -7.16
N ALA A 356 6.63 -9.18 -7.38
CA ALA A 356 7.14 -8.61 -8.64
C ALA A 356 7.01 -9.51 -9.86
N ASP A 357 6.73 -10.79 -9.67
CA ASP A 357 6.49 -11.78 -10.70
C ASP A 357 5.09 -11.73 -11.30
N ARG A 358 4.13 -11.09 -10.59
CA ARG A 358 2.73 -11.05 -11.01
C ARG A 358 2.00 -9.71 -10.83
N LYS A 359 2.55 -8.75 -10.09
CA LYS A 359 1.89 -7.48 -9.73
C LYS A 359 2.70 -6.25 -10.13
N GLY A 360 2.04 -5.09 -10.22
CA GLY A 360 2.66 -3.78 -10.34
C GLY A 360 3.11 -3.38 -11.75
N ARG A 361 2.82 -4.18 -12.79
CA ARG A 361 3.20 -3.90 -14.19
C ARG A 361 2.15 -4.36 -15.16
N ILE A 362 2.02 -3.66 -16.29
CA ILE A 362 1.30 -4.13 -17.46
C ILE A 362 2.31 -4.92 -18.32
N LYS A 363 2.30 -6.24 -18.17
CA LYS A 363 3.27 -7.14 -18.84
C LYS A 363 2.68 -8.53 -18.99
N VAL A 364 3.03 -9.21 -20.07
CA VAL A 364 2.62 -10.61 -20.33
C VAL A 364 3.03 -11.52 -19.16
N GLY A 365 2.09 -12.35 -18.70
CA GLY A 365 2.21 -13.24 -17.55
C GLY A 365 1.78 -12.63 -16.21
N TYR A 366 1.62 -11.29 -16.14
CA TYR A 366 1.17 -10.59 -14.94
C TYR A 366 -0.35 -10.68 -14.78
N ASP A 367 -0.83 -10.50 -13.57
CA ASP A 367 -2.25 -10.36 -13.29
C ASP A 367 -2.79 -9.16 -14.08
N ALA A 368 -3.98 -9.31 -14.63
CA ALA A 368 -4.64 -8.23 -15.33
C ALA A 368 -5.30 -7.25 -14.33
N ASP A 369 -4.45 -6.62 -13.51
CA ASP A 369 -4.80 -5.55 -12.59
C ASP A 369 -4.56 -4.22 -13.27
N LEU A 370 -5.64 -3.56 -13.65
CA LEU A 370 -5.60 -2.34 -14.44
C LEU A 370 -6.49 -1.26 -13.83
N VAL A 371 -6.04 -0.02 -13.88
CA VAL A 371 -6.88 1.14 -13.58
C VAL A 371 -6.89 2.09 -14.77
N VAL A 372 -8.10 2.51 -15.15
CA VAL A 372 -8.32 3.53 -16.18
C VAL A 372 -8.64 4.83 -15.49
N ILE A 373 -7.85 5.86 -15.78
CA ILE A 373 -8.02 7.18 -15.18
C ILE A 373 -8.17 8.27 -16.24
N SER A 374 -9.00 9.28 -15.94
CA SER A 374 -9.13 10.47 -16.76
C SER A 374 -7.88 11.37 -16.66
N ARG A 375 -7.83 12.41 -17.51
CA ARG A 375 -6.81 13.46 -17.42
C ARG A 375 -6.79 14.14 -16.05
N ASP A 376 -7.94 14.27 -15.42
CA ASP A 376 -8.13 15.00 -14.16
C ASP A 376 -8.03 14.06 -12.92
N TYR A 377 -7.39 12.90 -13.09
CA TYR A 377 -7.17 11.89 -12.03
C TYR A 377 -8.48 11.31 -11.45
N GLU A 378 -9.53 11.19 -12.23
CA GLU A 378 -10.70 10.42 -11.84
C GLU A 378 -10.51 8.95 -12.25
N VAL A 379 -10.81 8.02 -11.36
CA VAL A 379 -10.87 6.59 -11.68
C VAL A 379 -12.14 6.32 -12.46
N LEU A 380 -12.01 5.84 -13.68
CA LEU A 380 -13.13 5.51 -14.57
C LEU A 380 -13.49 4.03 -14.52
N HIS A 381 -12.46 3.17 -14.55
CA HIS A 381 -12.63 1.72 -14.44
C HIS A 381 -11.49 1.12 -13.64
N THR A 382 -11.79 0.05 -12.92
CA THR A 382 -10.78 -0.80 -12.24
C THR A 382 -11.04 -2.25 -12.57
N PHE A 383 -9.98 -2.94 -12.99
CA PHE A 383 -9.98 -4.37 -13.24
C PHE A 383 -9.06 -5.06 -12.23
N THR A 384 -9.56 -6.04 -11.52
CA THR A 384 -8.76 -6.90 -10.64
C THR A 384 -8.73 -8.30 -11.22
N ARG A 385 -7.54 -8.78 -11.57
CA ARG A 385 -7.33 -10.08 -12.21
C ARG A 385 -8.30 -10.32 -13.38
N GLY A 386 -8.35 -9.36 -14.29
CA GLY A 386 -9.18 -9.42 -15.50
C GLY A 386 -10.68 -9.22 -15.31
N LYS A 387 -11.16 -9.09 -14.08
CA LYS A 387 -12.57 -8.81 -13.81
C LYS A 387 -12.77 -7.30 -13.59
N GLU A 388 -13.70 -6.68 -14.31
CA GLU A 388 -14.13 -5.32 -14.01
C GLU A 388 -14.85 -5.29 -12.66
N VAL A 389 -14.25 -4.62 -11.69
CA VAL A 389 -14.75 -4.52 -10.30
C VAL A 389 -15.28 -3.14 -9.96
N TYR A 390 -14.95 -2.15 -10.77
CA TYR A 390 -15.47 -0.79 -10.65
C TYR A 390 -15.62 -0.16 -12.03
N LYS A 391 -16.71 0.57 -12.19
CA LYS A 391 -17.00 1.44 -13.31
C LYS A 391 -17.69 2.69 -12.78
N LYS A 392 -17.12 3.86 -13.08
CA LYS A 392 -17.74 5.14 -12.74
C LYS A 392 -19.07 5.25 -13.47
N GLU A 393 -20.15 5.49 -12.74
CA GLU A 393 -21.44 5.79 -13.34
C GLU A 393 -21.33 7.12 -14.09
N ASN A 394 -21.84 7.15 -15.31
CA ASN A 394 -21.97 8.40 -16.06
C ASN A 394 -22.98 9.30 -15.31
N VAL A 395 -22.49 10.40 -14.76
CA VAL A 395 -23.33 11.47 -14.24
C VAL A 395 -23.96 12.24 -15.38
#